data_2e33d7724f1cfab0463c1d5cf4d664a0
#
_entry.id   2e33d7724f1cfab0463c1d5cf4d664a0
#
_cell.length_a   1.000
_cell.length_b   1.000
_cell.length_c   1.000
_cell.angle_alpha   90.00
_cell.angle_beta   90.00
_cell.angle_gamma   90.00
#
_symmetry.space_group_name_H-M   'P 1'
#
loop_
_entity.id
_entity.type
_entity.pdbx_description
1 polymer ?
#
loop_
_entity_poly.entity_id
_entity_poly.type
_entity_poly.pdbx_seq_one_letter_code
_entity_poly.pdbx_strand_id
1 'polypeptide(L)'
;MGFLDKLKGGIEVEEKEEPKKKKKKVKKIKVEKAELKPEDKLELKEEPQTEGELAIDVYETNGDIIVRSTIGGIKAEDLDISVEGDMVSIRGTRENKIEREGKKYFYQECYWGAFARRVILPEKVDGSKARASMKDGVLTLTIPKLHQEKKRKIAVKQEE
;
A
#
# COMPACT_ATOMS: atom_id res chain seq x y z
N MET A 1 60.34 -19.41 0.72
CA MET A 1 59.68 -19.96 1.92
C MET A 1 58.28 -19.38 1.98
N GLY A 2 57.32 -20.22 1.61
CA GLY A 2 55.93 -19.77 1.39
C GLY A 2 55.14 -19.73 2.69
N PHE A 3 54.22 -18.81 2.73
CA PHE A 3 53.28 -18.54 3.81
C PHE A 3 52.31 -19.70 4.15
N LEU A 4 52.33 -20.79 3.39
CA LEU A 4 51.43 -21.95 3.50
C LEU A 4 51.85 -23.05 4.46
N ASP A 5 53.07 -22.97 5.07
CA ASP A 5 53.54 -24.02 5.98
C ASP A 5 53.17 -23.85 7.46
N LYS A 6 52.40 -22.81 7.80
CA LYS A 6 52.01 -22.47 9.19
C LYS A 6 50.60 -22.88 9.61
N LEU A 7 49.85 -23.59 8.77
CA LEU A 7 48.46 -24.00 9.06
C LEU A 7 48.24 -25.49 9.32
N LYS A 8 49.31 -26.23 9.69
CA LYS A 8 49.20 -27.62 10.17
C LYS A 8 49.36 -27.68 11.69
N GLY A 9 48.46 -27.05 12.41
CA GLY A 9 48.29 -27.28 13.84
C GLY A 9 46.89 -27.90 14.02
N GLY A 10 46.85 -29.18 14.38
CA GLY A 10 45.62 -29.94 14.54
C GLY A 10 44.75 -29.39 15.66
N ILE A 11 43.46 -29.34 15.39
CA ILE A 11 42.43 -29.18 16.41
C ILE A 11 41.88 -30.58 16.66
N GLU A 12 42.15 -31.10 17.85
CA GLU A 12 41.49 -32.31 18.39
C GLU A 12 40.03 -31.98 18.61
N VAL A 13 39.14 -32.73 17.96
CA VAL A 13 37.67 -32.64 18.18
C VAL A 13 37.34 -33.65 19.27
N GLU A 14 37.03 -33.17 20.48
CA GLU A 14 36.45 -33.99 21.52
C GLU A 14 35.03 -34.43 21.12
N GLU A 15 34.88 -35.73 20.98
CA GLU A 15 33.62 -36.44 20.74
C GLU A 15 32.78 -36.41 22.04
N LYS A 16 31.75 -35.58 22.10
CA LYS A 16 30.77 -35.59 23.20
C LYS A 16 29.62 -36.52 22.86
N GLU A 17 29.49 -37.54 23.70
CA GLU A 17 28.46 -38.59 23.70
C GLU A 17 27.04 -38.03 23.65
N GLU A 18 26.22 -38.60 22.75
CA GLU A 18 24.77 -38.34 22.67
C GLU A 18 24.00 -38.96 23.86
N PRO A 19 23.05 -38.27 24.49
CA PRO A 19 22.20 -38.86 25.50
C PRO A 19 21.09 -39.73 24.88
N LYS A 20 21.00 -40.96 25.36
CA LYS A 20 20.03 -42.00 25.00
C LYS A 20 18.56 -41.49 25.10
N LYS A 21 17.85 -41.51 23.99
CA LYS A 21 16.40 -41.25 23.88
C LYS A 21 15.61 -42.36 24.60
N LYS A 22 14.93 -42.00 25.71
CA LYS A 22 13.93 -42.87 26.36
C LYS A 22 12.67 -42.92 25.48
N LYS A 23 12.33 -44.12 25.00
CA LYS A 23 11.09 -44.42 24.29
C LYS A 23 9.87 -44.25 25.23
N LYS A 24 9.10 -43.18 25.08
CA LYS A 24 7.76 -43.10 25.70
C LYS A 24 6.77 -43.85 24.81
N LYS A 25 6.07 -44.82 25.40
CA LYS A 25 4.97 -45.57 24.79
C LYS A 25 3.84 -44.62 24.44
N VAL A 26 3.53 -44.48 23.14
CA VAL A 26 2.36 -43.77 22.67
C VAL A 26 1.14 -44.68 22.84
N LYS A 27 0.19 -44.33 23.71
CA LYS A 27 -1.11 -44.95 23.80
C LYS A 27 -1.91 -44.64 22.53
N LYS A 28 -2.34 -45.66 21.81
CA LYS A 28 -3.28 -45.55 20.70
C LYS A 28 -4.61 -45.03 21.22
N ILE A 29 -4.97 -43.81 20.89
CA ILE A 29 -6.32 -43.28 21.07
C ILE A 29 -7.11 -43.72 19.83
N LYS A 30 -8.18 -44.48 20.04
CA LYS A 30 -9.17 -44.76 19.01
C LYS A 30 -9.86 -43.46 18.61
N VAL A 31 -9.66 -43.03 17.39
CA VAL A 31 -10.42 -41.93 16.81
C VAL A 31 -11.71 -42.54 16.24
N GLU A 32 -12.83 -42.31 16.90
CA GLU A 32 -14.15 -42.49 16.32
C GLU A 32 -14.34 -41.57 15.14
N LYS A 33 -14.72 -42.15 14.01
CA LYS A 33 -15.13 -41.40 12.80
C LYS A 33 -16.38 -40.61 13.12
N ALA A 34 -16.24 -39.32 13.42
CA ALA A 34 -17.30 -38.36 13.31
C ALA A 34 -17.40 -37.91 11.86
N GLU A 35 -18.52 -38.22 11.21
CA GLU A 35 -18.88 -37.72 9.88
C GLU A 35 -19.03 -36.22 9.93
N LEU A 36 -18.02 -35.49 9.39
CA LEU A 36 -18.08 -34.05 9.19
C LEU A 36 -19.01 -33.78 8.00
N LYS A 37 -20.13 -33.12 8.27
CA LYS A 37 -21.01 -32.52 7.26
C LYS A 37 -20.23 -31.47 6.47
N PRO A 38 -20.39 -31.37 5.12
CA PRO A 38 -19.67 -30.43 4.29
C PRO A 38 -20.39 -29.07 4.23
N GLU A 39 -20.40 -28.31 5.32
CA GLU A 39 -20.90 -26.93 5.35
C GLU A 39 -20.27 -26.16 6.51
N ASP A 40 -18.95 -25.95 6.43
CA ASP A 40 -18.28 -24.81 7.06
C ASP A 40 -17.12 -24.44 6.13
N LYS A 41 -17.46 -23.69 5.07
CA LYS A 41 -16.48 -22.79 4.45
C LYS A 41 -16.08 -21.79 5.53
N LEU A 42 -14.99 -22.08 6.21
CA LEU A 42 -14.23 -21.05 6.92
C LEU A 42 -13.93 -19.97 5.88
N GLU A 43 -14.75 -18.91 5.90
CA GLU A 43 -14.38 -17.66 5.29
C GLU A 43 -13.06 -17.26 5.95
N LEU A 44 -11.97 -17.47 5.22
CA LEU A 44 -10.70 -16.84 5.54
C LEU A 44 -11.02 -15.35 5.57
N LYS A 45 -11.17 -14.80 6.78
CA LYS A 45 -11.20 -13.36 6.98
C LYS A 45 -9.89 -12.89 6.38
N GLU A 46 -9.97 -12.29 5.20
CA GLU A 46 -8.84 -11.57 4.63
C GLU A 46 -8.38 -10.61 5.70
N GLU A 47 -7.19 -10.82 6.21
CA GLU A 47 -6.56 -9.85 7.11
C GLU A 47 -6.60 -8.52 6.37
N PRO A 48 -6.96 -7.40 7.02
CA PRO A 48 -7.03 -6.12 6.35
C PRO A 48 -5.66 -5.84 5.75
N GLN A 49 -5.55 -5.98 4.43
CA GLN A 49 -4.32 -5.65 3.72
C GLN A 49 -4.05 -4.19 4.04
N THR A 50 -2.95 -3.92 4.72
CA THR A 50 -2.54 -2.56 5.04
C THR A 50 -2.27 -1.84 3.73
N GLU A 51 -3.22 -0.98 3.31
CA GLU A 51 -3.04 -0.14 2.13
C GLU A 51 -1.84 0.79 2.35
N GLY A 52 -0.97 0.87 1.34
CA GLY A 52 0.13 1.82 1.36
C GLY A 52 -0.40 3.26 1.30
N GLU A 53 0.24 4.18 1.99
CA GLU A 53 -0.12 5.59 1.92
C GLU A 53 0.60 6.26 0.74
N LEU A 54 -0.18 6.93 -0.14
CA LEU A 54 0.35 7.68 -1.27
C LEU A 54 0.76 9.09 -0.84
N ALA A 55 2.02 9.47 -1.08
CA ALA A 55 2.48 10.83 -0.88
C ALA A 55 1.91 11.76 -1.95
N ILE A 56 1.39 12.93 -1.54
CA ILE A 56 0.79 13.92 -2.43
C ILE A 56 1.27 15.33 -2.07
N ASP A 57 1.34 16.18 -3.09
CA ASP A 57 1.43 17.63 -2.97
C ASP A 57 0.08 18.24 -3.34
N VAL A 58 -0.42 19.17 -2.54
CA VAL A 58 -1.63 19.93 -2.81
C VAL A 58 -1.29 21.42 -2.80
N TYR A 59 -1.63 22.10 -3.88
CA TYR A 59 -1.42 23.55 -3.99
C TYR A 59 -2.53 24.18 -4.84
N GLU A 60 -2.68 25.48 -4.74
CA GLU A 60 -3.65 26.24 -5.48
C GLU A 60 -3.04 27.14 -6.54
N THR A 61 -3.83 27.41 -7.56
CA THR A 61 -3.63 28.45 -8.55
C THR A 61 -4.79 29.45 -8.49
N ASN A 62 -4.79 30.47 -9.36
CA ASN A 62 -5.86 31.49 -9.36
C ASN A 62 -7.28 30.92 -9.55
N GLY A 63 -7.44 29.76 -10.21
CA GLY A 63 -8.76 29.19 -10.51
C GLY A 63 -8.91 27.71 -10.12
N ASP A 64 -7.81 27.02 -9.80
CA ASP A 64 -7.81 25.58 -9.62
C ASP A 64 -7.10 25.18 -8.33
N ILE A 65 -7.48 24.03 -7.77
CA ILE A 65 -6.68 23.27 -6.83
C ILE A 65 -5.99 22.14 -7.60
N ILE A 66 -4.71 21.99 -7.38
CA ILE A 66 -3.87 20.98 -8.02
C ILE A 66 -3.42 19.97 -6.98
N VAL A 67 -3.66 18.69 -7.27
CA VAL A 67 -3.11 17.56 -6.49
C VAL A 67 -2.09 16.84 -7.37
N ARG A 68 -0.85 16.69 -6.88
CA ARG A 68 0.20 15.96 -7.58
C ARG A 68 0.70 14.80 -6.74
N SER A 69 1.09 13.73 -7.42
CA SER A 69 1.70 12.58 -6.77
C SER A 69 2.67 11.88 -7.72
N THR A 70 3.77 11.38 -7.19
CA THR A 70 4.69 10.51 -7.93
C THR A 70 4.23 9.06 -7.76
N ILE A 71 3.77 8.44 -8.84
CA ILE A 71 3.21 7.10 -8.83
C ILE A 71 3.92 6.25 -9.87
N GLY A 72 5.05 5.64 -9.49
CA GLY A 72 5.79 4.74 -10.37
C GLY A 72 5.21 3.33 -10.38
N GLY A 73 5.40 2.63 -11.52
CA GLY A 73 5.11 1.20 -11.63
C GLY A 73 3.66 0.81 -11.89
N ILE A 74 2.78 1.78 -12.18
CA ILE A 74 1.38 1.53 -12.54
C ILE A 74 1.00 2.26 -13.83
N LYS A 75 -0.09 1.84 -14.44
CA LYS A 75 -0.69 2.54 -15.58
C LYS A 75 -1.80 3.46 -15.12
N ALA A 76 -2.13 4.47 -15.95
CA ALA A 76 -3.22 5.41 -15.64
C ALA A 76 -4.58 4.69 -15.49
N GLU A 77 -4.80 3.60 -16.21
CA GLU A 77 -6.02 2.78 -16.15
C GLU A 77 -6.20 2.01 -14.83
N ASP A 78 -5.11 1.83 -14.07
CA ASP A 78 -5.12 1.12 -12.78
C ASP A 78 -5.35 2.09 -11.59
N LEU A 79 -5.60 3.38 -11.89
CA LEU A 79 -5.94 4.40 -10.89
C LEU A 79 -7.45 4.64 -10.83
N ASP A 80 -7.97 4.61 -9.62
CA ASP A 80 -9.33 5.06 -9.29
C ASP A 80 -9.25 6.39 -8.53
N ILE A 81 -9.86 7.43 -9.11
CA ILE A 81 -9.85 8.79 -8.56
C ILE A 81 -11.28 9.29 -8.46
N SER A 82 -11.69 9.69 -7.27
CA SER A 82 -12.99 10.31 -7.03
C SER A 82 -12.85 11.66 -6.32
N VAL A 83 -13.79 12.57 -6.63
CA VAL A 83 -13.91 13.87 -5.97
C VAL A 83 -15.36 14.01 -5.49
N GLU A 84 -15.55 14.04 -4.17
CA GLU A 84 -16.85 14.13 -3.53
C GLU A 84 -16.89 15.35 -2.61
N GLY A 85 -17.57 16.41 -3.04
CA GLY A 85 -17.56 17.68 -2.33
C GLY A 85 -16.16 18.30 -2.29
N ASP A 86 -15.56 18.36 -1.12
CA ASP A 86 -14.18 18.82 -0.87
C ASP A 86 -13.19 17.67 -0.62
N MET A 87 -13.65 16.40 -0.67
CA MET A 87 -12.81 15.24 -0.46
C MET A 87 -12.35 14.64 -1.79
N VAL A 88 -11.05 14.45 -1.92
CA VAL A 88 -10.41 13.69 -3.01
C VAL A 88 -9.95 12.34 -2.49
N SER A 89 -10.29 11.27 -3.22
CA SER A 89 -9.80 9.92 -2.98
C SER A 89 -9.03 9.44 -4.20
N ILE A 90 -7.82 8.94 -3.99
CA ILE A 90 -6.95 8.34 -5.02
C ILE A 90 -6.62 6.94 -4.54
N ARG A 91 -6.88 5.92 -5.38
CA ARG A 91 -6.60 4.52 -5.09
C ARG A 91 -5.95 3.86 -6.28
N GLY A 92 -5.18 2.81 -6.01
CA GLY A 92 -4.59 1.98 -7.06
C GLY A 92 -3.87 0.78 -6.47
N THR A 93 -3.41 -0.10 -7.37
CA THR A 93 -2.62 -1.27 -6.96
C THR A 93 -1.34 -1.31 -7.79
N ARG A 94 -0.22 -1.46 -7.10
CA ARG A 94 1.10 -1.59 -7.72
C ARG A 94 1.52 -3.05 -7.72
N GLU A 95 1.61 -3.66 -8.90
CA GLU A 95 2.01 -5.05 -9.05
C GLU A 95 3.51 -5.20 -9.29
N ASN A 96 4.11 -6.18 -8.61
CA ASN A 96 5.48 -6.58 -8.93
C ASN A 96 5.48 -7.57 -10.10
N LYS A 97 5.54 -7.06 -11.33
CA LYS A 97 5.52 -7.88 -12.57
C LYS A 97 6.79 -8.74 -12.77
N ILE A 98 7.83 -8.52 -11.97
CA ILE A 98 9.10 -9.24 -12.09
C ILE A 98 9.17 -10.31 -11.01
N GLU A 99 8.17 -11.16 -10.92
CA GLU A 99 8.28 -12.37 -10.11
C GLU A 99 9.07 -13.44 -10.87
N ARG A 100 10.33 -13.63 -10.47
CA ARG A 100 11.15 -14.75 -10.93
C ARG A 100 11.35 -15.71 -9.76
N GLU A 101 11.07 -16.98 -9.98
CA GLU A 101 11.38 -18.03 -9.01
C GLU A 101 12.86 -18.00 -8.60
N GLY A 102 13.16 -18.27 -7.34
CA GLY A 102 14.53 -18.35 -6.83
C GLY A 102 15.20 -17.02 -6.47
N LYS A 103 14.48 -15.91 -6.41
CA LYS A 103 15.03 -14.63 -5.94
C LYS A 103 15.37 -14.69 -4.45
N LYS A 104 16.53 -14.14 -4.12
CA LYS A 104 16.94 -13.83 -2.75
C LYS A 104 17.10 -12.31 -2.64
N TYR A 105 16.21 -11.65 -1.89
CA TYR A 105 16.33 -10.22 -1.63
C TYR A 105 17.43 -9.97 -0.58
N PHE A 106 18.29 -9.00 -0.84
CA PHE A 106 19.17 -8.42 0.16
C PHE A 106 18.50 -7.24 0.88
N TYR A 107 17.70 -6.45 0.12
CA TYR A 107 16.85 -5.36 0.60
C TYR A 107 15.54 -5.39 -0.18
N GLN A 108 14.43 -5.16 0.49
CA GLN A 108 13.10 -5.07 -0.11
C GLN A 108 12.35 -3.92 0.56
N GLU A 109 12.53 -2.71 0.03
CA GLU A 109 11.97 -1.46 0.57
C GLU A 109 10.86 -0.90 -0.32
N CYS A 110 10.78 -1.35 -1.59
CA CYS A 110 9.71 -0.93 -2.48
C CYS A 110 8.39 -1.53 -2.03
N TYR A 111 7.37 -0.68 -1.91
CA TYR A 111 6.02 -1.12 -1.62
C TYR A 111 5.32 -1.63 -2.88
N TRP A 112 4.79 -2.84 -2.82
CA TRP A 112 3.97 -3.48 -3.82
C TRP A 112 2.63 -3.86 -3.18
N GLY A 113 1.52 -3.55 -3.84
CA GLY A 113 0.19 -3.81 -3.33
C GLY A 113 -0.75 -2.62 -3.51
N ALA A 114 -1.91 -2.70 -2.87
CA ALA A 114 -2.90 -1.65 -2.87
C ALA A 114 -2.40 -0.43 -2.10
N PHE A 115 -2.68 0.75 -2.62
CA PHE A 115 -2.42 2.03 -1.97
C PHE A 115 -3.61 2.96 -2.10
N ALA A 116 -3.76 3.84 -1.13
CA ALA A 116 -4.80 4.85 -1.14
C ALA A 116 -4.31 6.17 -0.54
N ARG A 117 -4.98 7.25 -0.94
CA ARG A 117 -4.87 8.56 -0.31
C ARG A 117 -6.22 9.24 -0.30
N ARG A 118 -6.61 9.76 0.85
CA ARG A 118 -7.75 10.67 0.98
C ARG A 118 -7.25 11.99 1.49
N VAL A 119 -7.75 13.08 0.92
CA VAL A 119 -7.42 14.44 1.33
C VAL A 119 -8.66 15.32 1.27
N ILE A 120 -8.84 16.15 2.28
CA ILE A 120 -9.86 17.20 2.32
C ILE A 120 -9.21 18.47 1.79
N LEU A 121 -9.80 19.05 0.74
CA LEU A 121 -9.31 20.27 0.13
C LEU A 121 -9.69 21.49 0.98
N PRO A 122 -8.85 22.55 0.97
CA PRO A 122 -9.10 23.74 1.81
C PRO A 122 -10.25 24.60 1.30
N GLU A 123 -10.71 24.41 0.06
CA GLU A 123 -11.76 25.17 -0.58
C GLU A 123 -12.76 24.28 -1.30
N LYS A 124 -13.97 24.77 -1.52
CA LYS A 124 -14.99 24.09 -2.32
C LYS A 124 -14.61 24.06 -3.79
N VAL A 125 -14.75 22.91 -4.41
CA VAL A 125 -14.33 22.65 -5.79
C VAL A 125 -15.47 22.11 -6.64
N ASP A 126 -15.36 22.26 -7.97
CA ASP A 126 -16.24 21.65 -8.95
C ASP A 126 -15.65 20.32 -9.42
N GLY A 127 -15.99 19.25 -8.69
CA GLY A 127 -15.51 17.89 -9.02
C GLY A 127 -15.96 17.40 -10.40
N SER A 128 -17.08 17.94 -10.94
CA SER A 128 -17.59 17.55 -12.25
C SER A 128 -16.68 18.03 -13.41
N LYS A 129 -15.86 19.03 -13.16
CA LYS A 129 -14.88 19.58 -14.09
C LYS A 129 -13.44 19.17 -13.77
N ALA A 130 -13.25 18.28 -12.81
CA ALA A 130 -11.93 17.77 -12.49
C ALA A 130 -11.31 17.04 -13.68
N ARG A 131 -10.00 17.20 -13.85
CA ARG A 131 -9.21 16.55 -14.89
C ARG A 131 -7.97 15.92 -14.29
N ALA A 132 -7.73 14.67 -14.64
CA ALA A 132 -6.54 13.95 -14.24
C ALA A 132 -5.65 13.65 -15.46
N SER A 133 -4.35 13.76 -15.29
CA SER A 133 -3.36 13.34 -16.28
C SER A 133 -2.20 12.65 -15.60
N MET A 134 -1.60 11.69 -16.30
CA MET A 134 -0.40 10.99 -15.84
C MET A 134 0.68 11.09 -16.88
N LYS A 135 1.84 11.59 -16.50
CA LYS A 135 3.01 11.70 -17.37
C LYS A 135 4.25 11.33 -16.60
N ASP A 136 5.07 10.46 -17.17
CA ASP A 136 6.36 10.04 -16.60
C ASP A 136 6.27 9.57 -15.13
N GLY A 137 5.17 8.86 -14.78
CA GLY A 137 4.91 8.41 -13.41
C GLY A 137 4.48 9.51 -12.44
N VAL A 138 4.11 10.69 -12.93
CA VAL A 138 3.57 11.80 -12.13
C VAL A 138 2.09 11.98 -12.45
N LEU A 139 1.23 11.74 -11.47
CA LEU A 139 -0.18 12.10 -11.52
C LEU A 139 -0.32 13.60 -11.26
N THR A 140 -1.15 14.26 -12.07
CA THR A 140 -1.60 15.63 -11.86
C THR A 140 -3.12 15.67 -11.97
N LEU A 141 -3.79 16.02 -10.87
CA LEU A 141 -5.23 16.21 -10.81
C LEU A 141 -5.51 17.70 -10.67
N THR A 142 -6.24 18.27 -11.62
CA THR A 142 -6.64 19.68 -11.65
C THR A 142 -8.13 19.78 -11.40
N ILE A 143 -8.52 20.52 -10.36
CA ILE A 143 -9.90 20.65 -9.92
C ILE A 143 -10.26 22.14 -9.83
N PRO A 144 -11.18 22.64 -10.67
CA PRO A 144 -11.60 24.04 -10.62
C PRO A 144 -12.25 24.40 -9.29
N LYS A 145 -11.89 25.54 -8.74
CA LYS A 145 -12.54 26.09 -7.55
C LYS A 145 -13.96 26.51 -7.88
N LEU A 146 -14.90 26.25 -6.96
CA LEU A 146 -16.20 26.85 -7.05
C LEU A 146 -16.07 28.35 -6.71
N HIS A 147 -16.33 29.19 -7.71
CA HIS A 147 -16.36 30.63 -7.49
C HIS A 147 -17.48 30.95 -6.49
N GLN A 148 -17.10 31.30 -5.27
CA GLN A 148 -18.07 31.92 -4.37
C GLN A 148 -18.42 33.27 -4.96
N GLU A 149 -19.72 33.50 -5.24
CA GLU A 149 -20.21 34.82 -5.64
C GLU A 149 -19.70 35.85 -4.62
N LYS A 150 -18.95 36.83 -5.12
CA LYS A 150 -18.46 37.91 -4.25
C LYS A 150 -19.66 38.56 -3.58
N LYS A 151 -19.67 38.61 -2.25
CA LYS A 151 -20.71 39.28 -1.47
C LYS A 151 -20.94 40.68 -2.06
N ARG A 152 -22.09 40.84 -2.70
CA ARG A 152 -22.50 42.15 -3.27
C ARG A 152 -23.06 42.98 -2.14
N LYS A 153 -22.45 44.12 -1.85
CA LYS A 153 -23.05 45.15 -0.95
C LYS A 153 -24.25 45.72 -1.63
N ILE A 154 -25.42 45.57 -1.04
CA ILE A 154 -26.64 46.19 -1.49
C ILE A 154 -26.76 47.52 -0.77
N ALA A 155 -26.82 48.63 -1.51
CA ALA A 155 -27.09 49.93 -0.96
C ALA A 155 -28.59 50.07 -0.70
N VAL A 156 -28.99 50.39 0.53
CA VAL A 156 -30.38 50.68 0.89
C VAL A 156 -30.62 52.15 0.58
N LYS A 157 -31.60 52.44 -0.30
CA LYS A 157 -32.08 53.79 -0.53
C LYS A 157 -33.24 54.03 0.42
N GLN A 158 -33.24 55.20 1.07
CA GLN A 158 -34.35 55.67 1.87
C GLN A 158 -35.36 56.30 0.91
N GLU A 159 -36.58 55.77 0.92
CA GLU A 159 -37.70 56.40 0.21
C GLU A 159 -38.29 57.42 1.15
N GLU A 160 -38.49 58.69 0.67
CA GLU A 160 -39.14 59.74 1.39
C GLU A 160 -40.68 59.65 1.22
#